data_922a00ae7af1ab89ff0ae155f7162fe9
#
_entry.id   922a00ae7af1ab89ff0ae155f7162fe9
#
_cell.length_a   1.000
_cell.length_b   1.000
_cell.length_c   1.000
_cell.angle_alpha   90.00
_cell.angle_beta   90.00
_cell.angle_gamma   90.00
#
_symmetry.space_group_name_H-M   'P 1'
#
loop_
_entity.id
_entity.type
_entity.pdbx_description
1 polymer ?
#
loop_
_entity_poly.entity_id
_entity_poly.type
_entity_poly.pdbx_seq_one_letter_code
_entity_poly.pdbx_strand_id
1 'polypeptide(L)'
;NDVLDLSRLEAQMMKFQIQVYDAVELCNEACYMARMKNETTGIQVRFYTETKSQPVRTDTARLTQMILSTLVYPHEYQQDQKQERVIRFILSRKDEMLHFQIINSPLADTTFVSQETVIRHEINQLLLTHFGGTYQINTQTPEGPEIVFTYPIASDSE
;
A
#
# COMPACT_ATOMS: atom_id res chain seq x y z
N ASN A 1 7.72 1.45 14.52
CA ASN A 1 6.65 0.98 15.38
C ASN A 1 5.33 1.63 14.96
N ASP A 2 4.36 0.82 14.57
CA ASP A 2 3.09 1.31 14.03
C ASP A 2 2.31 2.14 15.06
N VAL A 3 2.34 1.76 16.33
CA VAL A 3 1.63 2.51 17.38
C VAL A 3 2.21 3.91 17.52
N LEU A 4 3.53 4.03 17.50
CA LEU A 4 4.18 5.34 17.56
C LEU A 4 3.93 6.15 16.30
N ASP A 5 3.95 5.51 15.14
CA ASP A 5 3.67 6.19 13.88
C ASP A 5 2.24 6.72 13.86
N LEU A 6 1.28 5.92 14.29
CA LEU A 6 -0.12 6.34 14.38
C LEU A 6 -0.26 7.53 15.32
N SER A 7 0.37 7.46 16.48
CA SER A 7 0.33 8.53 17.46
C SER A 7 0.87 9.85 16.88
N ARG A 8 2.00 9.78 16.17
CA ARG A 8 2.59 10.96 15.53
C ARG A 8 1.72 11.53 14.44
N LEU A 9 1.09 10.66 13.65
CA LEU A 9 0.17 11.10 12.59
C LEU A 9 -1.06 11.78 13.17
N GLU A 10 -1.66 11.21 14.20
CA GLU A 10 -2.83 11.79 14.86
C GLU A 10 -2.52 13.14 15.48
N ALA A 11 -1.33 13.29 16.04
CA ALA A 11 -0.87 14.54 16.65
C ALA A 11 -0.30 15.53 15.63
N GLN A 12 -0.26 15.16 14.35
CA GLN A 12 0.34 15.95 13.28
C GLN A 12 1.82 16.28 13.55
N MET A 13 2.53 15.33 14.15
CA MET A 13 3.93 15.48 14.53
C MET A 13 4.87 14.62 13.70
N MET A 14 4.35 13.86 12.74
CA MET A 14 5.21 13.05 11.87
C MET A 14 5.98 13.95 10.92
N LYS A 15 7.29 13.72 10.84
CA LYS A 15 8.16 14.44 9.90
C LYS A 15 8.35 13.59 8.66
N PHE A 16 8.19 14.24 7.51
CA PHE A 16 8.33 13.58 6.21
C PHE A 16 9.58 14.05 5.50
N GLN A 17 10.24 13.11 4.83
CA GLN A 17 11.38 13.41 3.95
C GLN A 17 10.89 13.32 2.51
N ILE A 18 10.54 14.47 1.95
CA ILE A 18 9.94 14.54 0.61
C ILE A 18 11.03 14.58 -0.44
N GLN A 19 10.88 13.73 -1.45
CA GLN A 19 11.75 13.74 -2.61
C GLN A 19 10.95 13.36 -3.84
N VAL A 20 11.52 13.62 -5.00
CA VAL A 20 10.92 13.22 -6.28
C VAL A 20 11.42 11.83 -6.62
N TYR A 21 10.51 10.91 -6.91
CA TYR A 21 10.86 9.54 -7.23
C TYR A 21 9.87 8.98 -8.25
N ASP A 22 10.32 8.03 -9.07
CA ASP A 22 9.46 7.40 -10.05
C ASP A 22 8.51 6.42 -9.36
N ALA A 23 7.21 6.66 -9.47
CA ALA A 23 6.19 5.83 -8.85
C ALA A 23 6.21 4.40 -9.38
N VAL A 24 6.50 4.20 -10.67
CA VAL A 24 6.57 2.86 -11.25
C VAL A 24 7.72 2.07 -10.63
N GLU A 25 8.87 2.71 -10.52
CA GLU A 25 10.05 2.07 -9.90
C GLU A 25 9.80 1.76 -8.44
N LEU A 26 9.16 2.68 -7.72
CA LEU A 26 8.81 2.48 -6.32
C LEU A 26 7.87 1.27 -6.16
N CYS A 27 6.89 1.14 -7.04
CA CYS A 27 5.99 -0.01 -7.04
C CYS A 27 6.72 -1.33 -7.33
N ASN A 28 7.64 -1.32 -8.28
CA ASN A 28 8.46 -2.50 -8.57
C ASN A 28 9.30 -2.92 -7.36
N GLU A 29 9.90 -1.96 -6.68
CA GLU A 29 10.68 -2.22 -5.48
C GLU A 29 9.82 -2.80 -4.36
N ALA A 30 8.63 -2.22 -4.14
CA ALA A 30 7.71 -2.73 -3.13
C ALA A 30 7.27 -4.16 -3.45
N CYS A 31 7.00 -4.45 -4.72
CA CYS A 31 6.64 -5.80 -5.14
C CYS A 31 7.78 -6.80 -4.93
N TYR A 32 9.00 -6.38 -5.21
CA TYR A 32 10.17 -7.21 -4.97
C TYR A 32 10.29 -7.56 -3.48
N MET A 33 10.16 -6.57 -2.62
CA MET A 33 10.20 -6.77 -1.17
C MET A 33 9.07 -7.69 -0.70
N ALA A 34 7.87 -7.51 -1.25
CA ALA A 34 6.72 -8.35 -0.92
C ALA A 34 6.97 -9.81 -1.32
N ARG A 35 7.52 -10.05 -2.52
CA ARG A 35 7.83 -11.39 -2.97
C ARG A 35 8.83 -12.09 -2.07
N MET A 36 9.83 -11.36 -1.58
CA MET A 36 10.78 -11.92 -0.63
C MET A 36 10.13 -12.28 0.70
N LYS A 37 9.26 -11.40 1.21
CA LYS A 37 8.55 -11.67 2.47
C LYS A 37 7.56 -12.83 2.33
N ASN A 38 7.00 -13.01 1.14
CA ASN A 38 5.98 -14.03 0.87
C ASN A 38 6.55 -15.36 0.37
N GLU A 39 7.86 -15.51 0.36
CA GLU A 39 8.54 -16.66 -0.22
C GLU A 39 8.04 -18.00 0.33
N THR A 40 7.68 -18.04 1.60
CA THR A 40 7.24 -19.25 2.27
C THR A 40 5.73 -19.36 2.45
N THR A 41 4.97 -18.35 2.01
CA THR A 41 3.53 -18.27 2.31
C THR A 41 2.63 -18.73 1.18
N GLY A 42 3.16 -18.90 -0.03
CA GLY A 42 2.35 -19.25 -1.20
C GLY A 42 1.68 -18.05 -1.87
N ILE A 43 1.99 -16.84 -1.44
CA ILE A 43 1.44 -15.63 -2.04
C ILE A 43 2.26 -15.24 -3.25
N GLN A 44 1.58 -14.99 -4.36
CA GLN A 44 2.19 -14.44 -5.58
C GLN A 44 1.70 -13.00 -5.77
N VAL A 45 2.62 -12.11 -6.09
CA VAL A 45 2.31 -10.70 -6.37
C VAL A 45 2.58 -10.45 -7.85
N ARG A 46 1.55 -10.00 -8.56
CA ARG A 46 1.63 -9.64 -9.97
C ARG A 46 1.37 -8.16 -10.13
N PHE A 47 2.33 -7.46 -10.69
CA PHE A 47 2.24 -6.02 -10.88
C PHE A 47 1.92 -5.70 -12.34
N TYR A 48 0.92 -4.85 -12.54
CA TYR A 48 0.47 -4.42 -13.86
C TYR A 48 0.42 -2.90 -13.93
N THR A 49 1.00 -2.33 -14.96
CA THR A 49 0.85 -0.92 -15.25
C THR A 49 1.11 -0.64 -16.72
N GLU A 50 0.36 0.30 -17.28
CA GLU A 50 0.62 0.79 -18.63
C GLU A 50 1.54 2.02 -18.61
N THR A 51 1.77 2.57 -17.42
CA THR A 51 2.62 3.74 -17.22
C THR A 51 4.09 3.31 -17.22
N LYS A 52 4.90 3.93 -18.05
CA LYS A 52 6.34 3.62 -18.10
C LYS A 52 7.12 4.30 -16.99
N SER A 53 6.76 5.52 -16.68
CA SER A 53 7.43 6.32 -15.68
C SER A 53 6.49 7.42 -15.20
N GLN A 54 6.48 7.67 -13.90
CA GLN A 54 5.69 8.75 -13.34
C GLN A 54 6.37 9.30 -12.09
N PRO A 55 7.10 10.42 -12.23
CA PRO A 55 7.69 11.07 -11.07
C PRO A 55 6.60 11.61 -10.14
N VAL A 56 6.80 11.44 -8.85
CA VAL A 56 5.92 11.99 -7.81
C VAL A 56 6.77 12.55 -6.68
N ARG A 57 6.22 13.52 -5.99
CA ARG A 57 6.82 14.06 -4.77
C ARG A 57 6.22 13.32 -3.59
N THR A 58 7.04 12.61 -2.86
CA THR A 58 6.56 11.77 -1.77
C THR A 58 7.68 11.47 -0.77
N ASP A 59 7.28 10.99 0.40
CA ASP A 59 8.21 10.30 1.30
C ASP A 59 8.28 8.85 0.81
N THR A 60 9.38 8.51 0.14
CA THR A 60 9.51 7.19 -0.51
C THR A 60 9.45 6.04 0.49
N ALA A 61 10.05 6.20 1.66
CA ALA A 61 10.03 5.15 2.66
C ALA A 61 8.61 4.89 3.16
N ARG A 62 7.85 5.96 3.41
CA ARG A 62 6.48 5.82 3.91
C ARG A 62 5.54 5.25 2.86
N LEU A 63 5.65 5.72 1.62
CA LEU A 63 4.81 5.20 0.53
C LEU A 63 5.14 3.74 0.24
N THR A 64 6.41 3.38 0.18
CA THR A 64 6.83 1.99 -0.02
C THR A 64 6.29 1.10 1.09
N GLN A 65 6.41 1.52 2.34
CA GLN A 65 5.92 0.75 3.48
C GLN A 65 4.40 0.57 3.43
N MET A 66 3.68 1.60 3.03
CA MET A 66 2.23 1.52 2.89
C MET A 66 1.83 0.51 1.81
N ILE A 67 2.44 0.59 0.64
CA ILE A 67 2.18 -0.37 -0.44
C ILE A 67 2.53 -1.78 0.02
N LEU A 68 3.70 -1.96 0.61
CA LEU A 68 4.15 -3.25 1.09
C LEU A 68 3.16 -3.86 2.08
N SER A 69 2.58 -3.05 2.96
CA SER A 69 1.61 -3.53 3.94
C SER A 69 0.37 -4.15 3.32
N THR A 70 0.02 -3.75 2.09
CA THR A 70 -1.16 -4.29 1.38
C THR A 70 -0.86 -5.58 0.64
N LEU A 71 0.40 -5.97 0.53
CA LEU A 71 0.85 -7.10 -0.29
C LEU A 71 1.31 -8.30 0.52
N VAL A 72 1.33 -8.20 1.84
CA VAL A 72 1.81 -9.26 2.72
C VAL A 72 0.77 -9.55 3.80
N TYR A 73 0.79 -10.76 4.36
CA TYR A 73 -0.03 -11.03 5.51
C TYR A 73 0.40 -10.20 6.71
N PRO A 74 -0.52 -9.79 7.58
CA PRO A 74 -0.13 -9.21 8.87
C PRO A 74 0.83 -10.14 9.58
N HIS A 75 1.78 -9.55 10.31
CA HIS A 75 2.88 -10.29 10.92
C HIS A 75 2.42 -11.50 11.76
N GLU A 76 1.30 -11.35 12.46
CA GLU A 76 0.75 -12.41 13.32
C GLU A 76 0.38 -13.68 12.57
N TYR A 77 0.11 -13.58 11.27
CA TYR A 77 -0.41 -14.68 10.47
C TYR A 77 0.59 -15.25 9.48
N GLN A 78 1.82 -14.73 9.45
CA GLN A 78 2.80 -15.13 8.45
C GLN A 78 3.29 -16.58 8.63
N GLN A 79 3.22 -17.12 9.83
CA GLN A 79 3.81 -18.42 10.14
C GLN A 79 2.88 -19.60 9.90
N ASP A 80 1.57 -19.40 9.97
CA ASP A 80 0.60 -20.49 10.00
C ASP A 80 -0.17 -20.69 8.70
N GLN A 81 0.02 -19.83 7.70
CA GLN A 81 -0.85 -19.82 6.55
C GLN A 81 -0.08 -20.05 5.25
N LYS A 82 -0.09 -21.28 4.78
CA LYS A 82 0.26 -21.57 3.39
C LYS A 82 -1.05 -21.59 2.59
N GLN A 83 -1.48 -20.43 2.13
CA GLN A 83 -2.61 -20.34 1.21
C GLN A 83 -2.12 -19.83 -0.13
N GLU A 84 -2.50 -20.53 -1.19
CA GLU A 84 -2.25 -20.05 -2.51
C GLU A 84 -3.11 -18.83 -2.74
N ARG A 85 -2.45 -17.68 -2.90
CA ARG A 85 -3.11 -16.41 -3.13
C ARG A 85 -2.37 -15.67 -4.23
N VAL A 86 -3.11 -15.14 -5.17
CA VAL A 86 -2.54 -14.29 -6.21
C VAL A 86 -3.07 -12.88 -5.98
N ILE A 87 -2.17 -11.98 -5.68
CA ILE A 87 -2.47 -10.55 -5.54
C ILE A 87 -2.20 -9.89 -6.88
N ARG A 88 -3.18 -9.15 -7.39
CA ARG A 88 -2.98 -8.31 -8.57
C ARG A 88 -2.86 -6.87 -8.12
N PHE A 89 -1.69 -6.28 -8.35
CA PHE A 89 -1.40 -4.90 -8.00
C PHE A 89 -1.36 -4.08 -9.28
N ILE A 90 -2.27 -3.13 -9.40
CA ILE A 90 -2.45 -2.35 -10.62
C ILE A 90 -2.20 -0.89 -10.31
N LEU A 91 -1.28 -0.28 -11.06
CA LEU A 91 -1.03 1.15 -11.01
C LEU A 91 -1.53 1.77 -12.30
N SER A 92 -2.39 2.76 -12.19
CA SER A 92 -2.88 3.52 -13.33
C SER A 92 -2.87 5.01 -13.01
N ARG A 93 -2.95 5.81 -14.05
CA ARG A 93 -3.08 7.25 -13.92
C ARG A 93 -4.43 7.67 -14.47
N LYS A 94 -5.14 8.50 -13.70
CA LYS A 94 -6.39 9.09 -14.14
C LYS A 94 -6.37 10.56 -13.75
N ASP A 95 -6.36 11.44 -14.74
CA ASP A 95 -6.20 12.88 -14.55
C ASP A 95 -4.89 13.16 -13.79
N GLU A 96 -4.94 13.91 -12.71
CA GLU A 96 -3.76 14.26 -11.93
C GLU A 96 -3.58 13.35 -10.71
N MET A 97 -4.16 12.16 -10.75
CA MET A 97 -4.10 11.20 -9.65
C MET A 97 -3.53 9.87 -10.12
N LEU A 98 -2.67 9.30 -9.30
CA LEU A 98 -2.31 7.91 -9.43
C LEU A 98 -3.34 7.07 -8.70
N HIS A 99 -3.73 5.95 -9.31
CA HIS A 99 -4.66 4.98 -8.74
C HIS A 99 -3.91 3.68 -8.50
N PHE A 100 -3.97 3.22 -7.27
CA PHE A 100 -3.37 1.96 -6.86
C PHE A 100 -4.50 1.03 -6.48
N GLN A 101 -4.59 -0.11 -7.15
CA GLN A 101 -5.61 -1.11 -6.88
C GLN A 101 -4.92 -2.41 -6.50
N ILE A 102 -5.22 -2.92 -5.32
CA ILE A 102 -4.64 -4.16 -4.84
C ILE A 102 -5.78 -5.16 -4.68
N ILE A 103 -5.91 -6.05 -5.65
CA ILE A 103 -6.96 -7.06 -5.68
C ILE A 103 -6.47 -8.29 -4.93
N ASN A 104 -7.32 -8.79 -4.05
CA ASN A 104 -7.04 -9.94 -3.19
C ASN A 104 -5.95 -9.64 -2.15
N SER A 105 -6.01 -8.44 -1.59
CA SER A 105 -5.06 -7.98 -0.58
C SER A 105 -5.22 -8.74 0.73
N PRO A 106 -4.14 -9.32 1.27
CA PRO A 106 -4.20 -9.96 2.58
C PRO A 106 -4.59 -8.99 3.71
N LEU A 107 -4.18 -7.73 3.59
CA LEU A 107 -4.50 -6.73 4.61
C LEU A 107 -6.00 -6.44 4.68
N ALA A 108 -6.71 -6.57 3.57
CA ALA A 108 -8.16 -6.34 3.51
C ALA A 108 -8.99 -7.61 3.78
N ASP A 109 -8.34 -8.73 4.02
CA ASP A 109 -9.02 -10.00 4.24
C ASP A 109 -9.61 -10.04 5.66
N THR A 110 -10.94 -10.12 5.75
CA THR A 110 -11.64 -10.11 7.04
C THR A 110 -11.45 -11.39 7.85
N THR A 111 -10.90 -12.43 7.24
CA THR A 111 -10.55 -13.66 7.96
C THR A 111 -9.44 -13.42 8.98
N PHE A 112 -8.60 -12.42 8.74
CA PHE A 112 -7.40 -12.16 9.54
C PHE A 112 -7.43 -10.77 10.18
N VAL A 113 -8.57 -10.41 10.77
CA VAL A 113 -8.66 -9.11 11.44
C VAL A 113 -7.97 -9.17 12.80
N SER A 114 -7.03 -8.27 13.02
CA SER A 114 -6.32 -8.13 14.28
C SER A 114 -6.18 -6.64 14.61
N GLN A 115 -5.72 -6.35 15.82
CA GLN A 115 -5.44 -4.97 16.20
C GLN A 115 -4.36 -4.36 15.30
N GLU A 116 -3.36 -5.14 14.93
CA GLU A 116 -2.30 -4.72 14.02
C GLU A 116 -2.88 -4.31 12.66
N THR A 117 -3.83 -5.09 12.13
CA THR A 117 -4.51 -4.77 10.88
C THR A 117 -5.27 -3.44 10.96
N VAL A 118 -6.02 -3.24 12.04
CA VAL A 118 -6.79 -2.02 12.24
C VAL A 118 -5.87 -0.80 12.30
N ILE A 119 -4.79 -0.89 13.05
CA ILE A 119 -3.81 0.20 13.18
C ILE A 119 -3.18 0.52 11.83
N ARG A 120 -2.84 -0.51 11.05
CA ARG A 120 -2.24 -0.31 9.74
C ARG A 120 -3.19 0.41 8.79
N HIS A 121 -4.48 0.07 8.79
CA HIS A 121 -5.47 0.79 8.00
C HIS A 121 -5.58 2.25 8.41
N GLU A 122 -5.56 2.53 9.70
CA GLU A 122 -5.60 3.92 10.18
C GLU A 122 -4.37 4.71 9.74
N ILE A 123 -3.20 4.11 9.83
CA ILE A 123 -1.96 4.74 9.35
C ILE A 123 -2.07 5.05 7.86
N ASN A 124 -2.50 4.08 7.06
CA ASN A 124 -2.61 4.25 5.61
C ASN A 124 -3.59 5.37 5.27
N GLN A 125 -4.75 5.41 5.95
CA GLN A 125 -5.75 6.45 5.76
C GLN A 125 -5.19 7.84 6.08
N LEU A 126 -4.52 7.97 7.21
CA LEU A 126 -3.97 9.26 7.64
C LEU A 126 -2.82 9.72 6.74
N LEU A 127 -1.95 8.80 6.33
CA LEU A 127 -0.87 9.13 5.40
C LEU A 127 -1.42 9.66 4.08
N LEU A 128 -2.38 8.95 3.51
CA LEU A 128 -2.95 9.36 2.23
C LEU A 128 -3.71 10.67 2.35
N THR A 129 -4.46 10.86 3.42
CA THR A 129 -5.13 12.12 3.68
C THR A 129 -4.14 13.27 3.76
N HIS A 130 -3.02 13.06 4.44
CA HIS A 130 -1.97 14.08 4.55
C HIS A 130 -1.44 14.49 3.17
N PHE A 131 -1.26 13.55 2.27
CA PHE A 131 -0.74 13.82 0.93
C PHE A 131 -1.83 14.19 -0.08
N GLY A 132 -3.09 14.25 0.33
CA GLY A 132 -4.18 14.64 -0.56
C GLY A 132 -4.80 13.49 -1.34
N GLY A 133 -4.55 12.27 -0.94
CA GLY A 133 -5.12 11.09 -1.57
C GLY A 133 -6.28 10.50 -0.77
N THR A 134 -6.73 9.33 -1.21
CA THR A 134 -7.83 8.59 -0.57
C THR A 134 -7.45 7.14 -0.36
N TYR A 135 -8.10 6.50 0.60
CA TYR A 135 -7.87 5.10 0.94
C TYR A 135 -9.21 4.41 1.14
N GLN A 136 -9.44 3.31 0.44
CA GLN A 136 -10.72 2.62 0.47
C GLN A 136 -10.49 1.11 0.53
N ILE A 137 -11.28 0.44 1.36
CA ILE A 137 -11.24 -1.00 1.52
C ILE A 137 -12.58 -1.55 1.07
N ASN A 138 -12.55 -2.52 0.15
CA ASN A 138 -13.72 -3.24 -0.32
C ASN A 138 -13.57 -4.71 0.09
N THR A 139 -14.29 -5.12 1.11
CA THR A 139 -14.12 -6.47 1.69
C THR A 139 -14.82 -7.56 0.89
N GLN A 140 -15.78 -7.17 0.05
CA GLN A 140 -16.57 -8.13 -0.73
C GLN A 140 -16.60 -7.73 -2.19
N THR A 141 -15.69 -8.30 -2.96
CA THR A 141 -15.74 -8.21 -4.42
C THR A 141 -15.66 -9.64 -4.98
N PRO A 142 -16.10 -9.85 -6.24
CA PRO A 142 -16.01 -11.18 -6.84
C PRO A 142 -14.60 -11.75 -6.89
N GLU A 143 -13.59 -10.88 -6.86
CA GLU A 143 -12.18 -11.29 -6.98
C GLU A 143 -11.45 -11.33 -5.64
N GLY A 144 -12.16 -11.13 -4.54
CA GLY A 144 -11.62 -11.12 -3.20
C GLY A 144 -11.56 -9.71 -2.60
N PRO A 145 -11.04 -9.58 -1.38
CA PRO A 145 -10.93 -8.27 -0.74
C PRO A 145 -9.95 -7.38 -1.47
N GLU A 146 -10.25 -6.08 -1.52
CA GLU A 146 -9.55 -5.14 -2.36
C GLU A 146 -9.22 -3.88 -1.57
N ILE A 147 -8.06 -3.29 -1.84
CA ILE A 147 -7.70 -1.96 -1.38
C ILE A 147 -7.48 -1.09 -2.60
N VAL A 148 -8.10 0.09 -2.58
CA VAL A 148 -7.90 1.10 -3.62
C VAL A 148 -7.45 2.37 -2.94
N PHE A 149 -6.34 2.94 -3.41
CA PHE A 149 -5.94 4.25 -2.92
C PHE A 149 -5.47 5.14 -4.06
N THR A 150 -5.59 6.43 -3.85
CA THR A 150 -5.17 7.43 -4.82
C THR A 150 -4.08 8.30 -4.22
N TYR A 151 -3.23 8.84 -5.10
CA TYR A 151 -2.13 9.69 -4.71
C TYR A 151 -2.00 10.80 -5.74
N PRO A 152 -1.99 12.07 -5.32
CA PRO A 152 -1.91 13.16 -6.31
C PRO A 152 -0.52 13.22 -6.94
N ILE A 153 -0.50 13.48 -8.24
CA ILE A 153 0.73 13.77 -8.95
C ILE A 153 1.04 15.24 -8.64
N ALA A 154 2.19 15.47 -8.01
CA ALA A 154 2.56 16.81 -7.61
C ALA A 154 2.75 17.71 -8.82
N SER A 155 2.24 18.92 -8.73
CA SER A 155 2.52 19.91 -9.74
C SER A 155 3.94 20.47 -9.56
N ASP A 156 4.53 20.95 -10.66
CA ASP A 156 5.87 21.52 -10.63
C ASP A 156 5.95 22.85 -9.89
N SER A 157 4.81 23.41 -9.53
CA SER A 157 4.76 24.69 -8.84
C SER A 157 5.06 24.60 -7.36
N GLU A 158 5.20 23.39 -6.86
CA GLU A 158 5.48 23.18 -5.44
C GLU A 158 7.01 23.14 -5.20
#